data_548fca57c9d79d190f0d7053c997a51b
#
_entry.id   548fca57c9d79d190f0d7053c997a51b
#
_cell.length_a   1.000
_cell.length_b   1.000
_cell.length_c   1.000
_cell.angle_alpha   90.00
_cell.angle_beta   90.00
_cell.angle_gamma   90.00
#
_symmetry.space_group_name_H-M   'P 1'
#
loop_
_entity.id
_entity.type
_entity.pdbx_description
1 polymer ?
#
loop_
_entity_poly.entity_id
_entity_poly.type
_entity_poly.pdbx_seq_one_letter_code
_entity_poly.pdbx_strand_id
1 'polypeptide(L)'
;MIDIKKNIIEIKKNILNLELRSNRKKNSVTLMAVSKTKTSEDIREAYEAGQKDFGENYLQESIDKIQDLSDLDIIWHYIGKIQSNKSKLIAENYNWIHSVDKISTLKKISDYRKNFKNKNKINVCIQVNIDNEETKSGINLQSLENFIKETYDFDGVNIRGIMAIPMYTDTYESQYKTFIRIKNIFDNLVNKGYKLDTLSIGMSSDYDAAIAAGSTLVRIGTSIFGERQK
;
A
#
# COMPACT_ATOMS: atom_id res chain seq x y z
N MET A 1 -12.24 -3.26 25.39
CA MET A 1 -11.98 -2.07 24.53
C MET A 1 -10.67 -2.30 23.83
N ILE A 2 -10.58 -2.01 22.55
CA ILE A 2 -9.33 -2.16 21.77
C ILE A 2 -8.44 -0.98 22.15
N ASP A 3 -7.18 -1.23 22.46
CA ASP A 3 -6.18 -0.20 22.76
C ASP A 3 -5.33 0.03 21.52
N ILE A 4 -5.77 0.96 20.69
CA ILE A 4 -5.14 1.27 19.38
C ILE A 4 -3.70 1.78 19.58
N LYS A 5 -3.46 2.63 20.59
CA LYS A 5 -2.13 3.17 20.89
C LYS A 5 -1.15 2.07 21.25
N LYS A 6 -1.54 1.17 22.13
CA LYS A 6 -0.74 0.02 22.51
C LYS A 6 -0.43 -0.88 21.32
N ASN A 7 -1.45 -1.19 20.51
CA ASN A 7 -1.28 -2.04 19.32
C ASN A 7 -0.30 -1.44 18.32
N ILE A 8 -0.38 -0.13 18.05
CA ILE A 8 0.57 0.58 17.15
C ILE A 8 2.00 0.47 17.69
N ILE A 9 2.21 0.71 18.98
CA ILE A 9 3.54 0.64 19.60
C ILE A 9 4.12 -0.78 19.49
N GLU A 10 3.31 -1.79 19.81
CA GLU A 10 3.72 -3.19 19.74
C GLU A 10 4.07 -3.61 18.29
N ILE A 11 3.23 -3.26 17.33
CA ILE A 11 3.48 -3.58 15.92
C ILE A 11 4.75 -2.90 15.40
N LYS A 12 4.95 -1.61 15.70
CA LYS A 12 6.18 -0.91 15.33
C LYS A 12 7.43 -1.54 15.95
N LYS A 13 7.34 -1.97 17.21
CA LYS A 13 8.43 -2.71 17.89
C LYS A 13 8.69 -4.05 17.20
N ASN A 14 7.65 -4.78 16.81
CA ASN A 14 7.78 -6.05 16.12
C ASN A 14 8.40 -5.87 14.74
N ILE A 15 7.97 -4.87 13.96
CA ILE A 15 8.58 -4.54 12.66
C ILE A 15 10.07 -4.25 12.84
N LEU A 16 10.45 -3.42 13.80
CA LEU A 16 11.86 -3.12 14.07
C LEU A 16 12.67 -4.38 14.41
N ASN A 17 12.12 -5.28 15.22
CA ASN A 17 12.78 -6.54 15.56
C ASN A 17 12.95 -7.45 14.33
N LEU A 18 11.95 -7.50 13.44
CA LEU A 18 12.01 -8.27 12.19
C LEU A 18 13.03 -7.68 11.21
N GLU A 19 13.11 -6.36 11.10
CA GLU A 19 14.15 -5.69 10.31
C GLU A 19 15.55 -6.10 10.79
N LEU A 20 15.80 -6.05 12.09
CA LEU A 20 17.09 -6.42 12.68
C LEU A 20 17.43 -7.91 12.47
N ARG A 21 16.47 -8.82 12.68
CA ARG A 21 16.64 -10.26 12.46
C ARG A 21 16.91 -10.60 10.99
N SER A 22 16.42 -9.77 10.09
CA SER A 22 16.60 -9.94 8.63
C SER A 22 17.80 -9.13 8.08
N ASN A 23 18.71 -8.66 8.96
CA ASN A 23 19.89 -7.85 8.61
C ASN A 23 19.53 -6.59 7.78
N ARG A 24 18.37 -5.98 8.05
CA ARG A 24 17.92 -4.78 7.36
C ARG A 24 18.20 -3.52 8.18
N LYS A 25 18.24 -2.39 7.49
CA LYS A 25 18.33 -1.08 8.15
C LYS A 25 17.06 -0.83 8.98
N LYS A 26 17.22 -0.23 10.16
CA LYS A 26 16.10 0.24 10.98
C LYS A 26 15.24 1.22 10.19
N ASN A 27 13.93 1.12 10.37
CA ASN A 27 12.93 1.96 9.69
C ASN A 27 12.96 1.84 8.16
N SER A 28 13.36 0.67 7.64
CA SER A 28 13.31 0.34 6.21
C SER A 28 11.94 -0.16 5.75
N VAL A 29 11.03 -0.39 6.70
CA VAL A 29 9.67 -0.87 6.46
C VAL A 29 8.66 0.15 6.96
N THR A 30 7.82 0.64 6.06
CA THR A 30 6.69 1.51 6.41
C THR A 30 5.51 0.67 6.90
N LEU A 31 4.96 1.02 8.06
CA LEU A 31 3.68 0.51 8.52
C LEU A 31 2.55 1.36 7.92
N MET A 32 1.68 0.77 7.10
CA MET A 32 0.41 1.37 6.71
C MET A 32 -0.70 0.80 7.59
N ALA A 33 -1.36 1.66 8.36
CA ALA A 33 -2.53 1.30 9.16
C ALA A 33 -3.78 1.28 8.25
N VAL A 34 -4.37 0.10 8.05
CA VAL A 34 -5.55 -0.06 7.18
C VAL A 34 -6.80 0.28 7.99
N SER A 35 -7.34 1.49 7.78
CA SER A 35 -8.41 2.12 8.57
C SER A 35 -9.81 2.01 7.96
N LYS A 36 -9.98 1.22 6.90
CA LYS A 36 -11.31 0.97 6.33
C LYS A 36 -12.32 0.50 7.38
N THR A 37 -13.54 1.06 7.35
CA THR A 37 -14.63 0.81 8.31
C THR A 37 -14.35 1.28 9.75
N LYS A 38 -13.32 2.08 9.96
CA LYS A 38 -12.98 2.66 11.27
C LYS A 38 -13.38 4.13 11.30
N THR A 39 -13.58 4.68 12.49
CA THR A 39 -14.01 6.07 12.65
C THR A 39 -12.85 7.07 12.51
N SER A 40 -13.15 8.34 12.36
CA SER A 40 -12.15 9.42 12.39
C SER A 40 -11.43 9.48 13.74
N GLU A 41 -12.13 9.16 14.83
CA GLU A 41 -11.57 9.09 16.19
C GLU A 41 -10.54 7.96 16.32
N ASP A 42 -10.84 6.75 15.79
CA ASP A 42 -9.89 5.63 15.76
C ASP A 42 -8.58 6.01 15.02
N ILE A 43 -8.72 6.75 13.91
CA ILE A 43 -7.59 7.22 13.11
C ILE A 43 -6.78 8.27 13.89
N ARG A 44 -7.46 9.21 14.55
CA ARG A 44 -6.82 10.25 15.38
C ARG A 44 -6.05 9.61 16.55
N GLU A 45 -6.63 8.60 17.21
CA GLU A 45 -5.95 7.86 18.28
C GLU A 45 -4.67 7.16 17.76
N ALA A 46 -4.73 6.53 16.58
CA ALA A 46 -3.58 5.92 15.94
C ALA A 46 -2.52 6.98 15.53
N TYR A 47 -2.95 8.15 15.03
CA TYR A 47 -2.06 9.24 14.67
C TYR A 47 -1.32 9.81 15.89
N GLU A 48 -2.00 9.98 17.03
CA GLU A 48 -1.39 10.40 18.30
C GLU A 48 -0.34 9.40 18.81
N ALA A 49 -0.48 8.10 18.46
CA ALA A 49 0.56 7.08 18.69
C ALA A 49 1.71 7.13 17.66
N GLY A 50 1.75 8.18 16.83
CA GLY A 50 2.80 8.42 15.83
C GLY A 50 2.60 7.67 14.50
N GLN A 51 1.39 7.19 14.18
CA GLN A 51 1.08 6.61 12.88
C GLN A 51 0.72 7.72 11.89
N LYS A 52 1.35 7.71 10.70
CA LYS A 52 1.10 8.72 9.67
C LYS A 52 0.49 8.15 8.39
N ASP A 53 0.82 6.93 8.03
CA ASP A 53 0.40 6.28 6.80
C ASP A 53 -0.88 5.48 7.03
N PHE A 54 -1.99 5.88 6.39
CA PHE A 54 -3.30 5.24 6.52
C PHE A 54 -3.83 4.75 5.18
N GLY A 55 -4.36 3.52 5.17
CA GLY A 55 -4.84 2.85 3.97
C GLY A 55 -6.36 2.69 3.94
N GLU A 56 -7.01 3.17 2.86
CA GLU A 56 -8.44 3.15 2.69
C GLU A 56 -8.88 2.38 1.44
N ASN A 57 -10.00 1.65 1.56
CA ASN A 57 -10.57 0.86 0.48
C ASN A 57 -11.81 1.50 -0.15
N TYR A 58 -12.59 2.24 0.64
CA TYR A 58 -13.90 2.74 0.27
C TYR A 58 -13.85 4.25 0.08
N LEU A 59 -13.93 4.70 -1.18
CA LEU A 59 -13.66 6.08 -1.53
C LEU A 59 -14.58 7.09 -0.83
N GLN A 60 -15.89 6.81 -0.78
CA GLN A 60 -16.84 7.75 -0.19
C GLN A 60 -16.60 7.91 1.32
N GLU A 61 -16.49 6.79 2.03
CA GLU A 61 -16.15 6.76 3.45
C GLU A 61 -14.85 7.51 3.76
N SER A 62 -13.84 7.31 2.92
CA SER A 62 -12.52 7.91 3.17
C SER A 62 -12.47 9.41 2.90
N ILE A 63 -13.27 9.94 1.98
CA ILE A 63 -13.32 11.38 1.74
C ILE A 63 -13.83 12.12 2.98
N ASP A 64 -14.87 11.61 3.61
CA ASP A 64 -15.42 12.18 4.84
C ASP A 64 -14.34 12.20 5.95
N LYS A 65 -13.63 11.08 6.14
CA LYS A 65 -12.50 10.99 7.09
C LYS A 65 -11.35 11.95 6.77
N ILE A 66 -10.99 12.08 5.48
CA ILE A 66 -9.93 13.01 5.03
C ILE A 66 -10.31 14.45 5.37
N GLN A 67 -11.60 14.83 5.24
CA GLN A 67 -12.10 16.14 5.62
C GLN A 67 -12.07 16.34 7.13
N ASP A 68 -12.58 15.37 7.90
CA ASP A 68 -12.64 15.42 9.37
C ASP A 68 -11.25 15.51 10.02
N LEU A 69 -10.24 14.96 9.35
CA LEU A 69 -8.85 14.88 9.85
C LEU A 69 -7.90 15.81 9.08
N SER A 70 -8.45 16.85 8.44
CA SER A 70 -7.66 17.81 7.64
C SER A 70 -6.67 18.64 8.45
N ASP A 71 -6.80 18.67 9.78
CA ASP A 71 -5.88 19.28 10.74
C ASP A 71 -4.62 18.45 11.00
N LEU A 72 -4.58 17.19 10.53
CA LEU A 72 -3.48 16.25 10.76
C LEU A 72 -2.64 16.05 9.48
N ASP A 73 -1.33 15.88 9.66
CA ASP A 73 -0.39 15.55 8.58
C ASP A 73 -0.41 14.05 8.27
N ILE A 74 -1.54 13.58 7.71
CA ILE A 74 -1.76 12.16 7.35
C ILE A 74 -1.35 11.93 5.89
N ILE A 75 -0.65 10.81 5.67
CA ILE A 75 -0.34 10.29 4.35
C ILE A 75 -1.41 9.27 3.97
N TRP A 76 -2.29 9.65 3.04
CA TRP A 76 -3.41 8.82 2.63
C TRP A 76 -3.05 7.90 1.46
N HIS A 77 -3.30 6.59 1.66
CA HIS A 77 -3.08 5.54 0.68
C HIS A 77 -4.41 4.94 0.21
N TYR A 78 -4.66 4.97 -1.09
CA TYR A 78 -5.79 4.25 -1.67
C TYR A 78 -5.39 2.83 -2.02
N ILE A 79 -6.06 1.85 -1.43
CA ILE A 79 -5.80 0.42 -1.63
C ILE A 79 -7.04 -0.34 -2.11
N GLY A 80 -8.15 0.36 -2.36
CA GLY A 80 -9.39 -0.21 -2.90
C GLY A 80 -9.37 -0.34 -4.42
N LYS A 81 -10.33 -1.08 -4.98
CA LYS A 81 -10.50 -1.20 -6.43
C LYS A 81 -10.84 0.16 -7.06
N ILE A 82 -10.09 0.55 -8.09
CA ILE A 82 -10.27 1.84 -8.74
C ILE A 82 -11.38 1.74 -9.79
N GLN A 83 -12.44 2.51 -9.60
CA GLN A 83 -13.45 2.75 -10.64
C GLN A 83 -13.04 3.97 -11.47
N SER A 84 -13.03 3.84 -12.79
CA SER A 84 -12.54 4.88 -13.70
C SER A 84 -13.27 6.24 -13.56
N ASN A 85 -14.56 6.23 -13.21
CA ASN A 85 -15.34 7.46 -12.94
C ASN A 85 -14.97 8.15 -11.62
N LYS A 86 -14.20 7.49 -10.76
CA LYS A 86 -13.73 8.01 -9.46
C LYS A 86 -12.29 8.55 -9.52
N SER A 87 -11.62 8.46 -10.68
CA SER A 87 -10.22 8.87 -10.85
C SER A 87 -9.92 10.30 -10.40
N LYS A 88 -10.86 11.24 -10.60
CA LYS A 88 -10.70 12.65 -10.16
C LYS A 88 -10.61 12.76 -8.63
N LEU A 89 -11.55 12.14 -7.92
CA LEU A 89 -11.58 12.17 -6.45
C LEU A 89 -10.34 11.49 -5.83
N ILE A 90 -9.87 10.40 -6.44
CA ILE A 90 -8.64 9.74 -6.00
C ILE A 90 -7.43 10.66 -6.25
N ALA A 91 -7.33 11.27 -7.44
CA ALA A 91 -6.27 12.20 -7.76
C ALA A 91 -6.23 13.42 -6.82
N GLU A 92 -7.36 13.85 -6.31
CA GLU A 92 -7.49 15.00 -5.43
C GLU A 92 -7.09 14.73 -3.99
N ASN A 93 -7.44 13.54 -3.46
CA ASN A 93 -7.42 13.29 -2.02
C ASN A 93 -6.27 12.40 -1.53
N TYR A 94 -5.59 11.65 -2.41
CA TYR A 94 -4.61 10.68 -1.98
C TYR A 94 -3.17 11.05 -2.32
N ASN A 95 -2.24 10.60 -1.46
CA ASN A 95 -0.80 10.70 -1.66
C ASN A 95 -0.24 9.46 -2.38
N TRP A 96 -0.88 8.30 -2.15
CA TRP A 96 -0.48 7.01 -2.70
C TRP A 96 -1.67 6.23 -3.26
N ILE A 97 -1.38 5.40 -4.26
CA ILE A 97 -2.32 4.41 -4.81
C ILE A 97 -1.59 3.09 -4.97
N HIS A 98 -2.13 2.00 -4.41
CA HIS A 98 -1.50 0.68 -4.47
C HIS A 98 -2.20 -0.33 -5.38
N SER A 99 -3.37 0.01 -5.89
CA SER A 99 -4.27 -0.90 -6.62
C SER A 99 -4.39 -0.59 -8.11
N VAL A 100 -3.33 -0.03 -8.69
CA VAL A 100 -3.32 0.30 -10.12
C VAL A 100 -3.09 -0.95 -10.96
N ASP A 101 -4.06 -1.29 -11.83
CA ASP A 101 -4.02 -2.44 -12.72
C ASP A 101 -4.41 -2.12 -14.19
N LYS A 102 -4.69 -0.83 -14.50
CA LYS A 102 -5.07 -0.38 -15.85
C LYS A 102 -4.40 0.93 -16.24
N ILE A 103 -3.70 0.92 -17.37
CA ILE A 103 -3.02 2.10 -17.94
C ILE A 103 -4.01 3.25 -18.15
N SER A 104 -5.19 2.95 -18.73
CA SER A 104 -6.21 3.97 -19.00
C SER A 104 -6.74 4.67 -17.74
N THR A 105 -6.82 3.94 -16.63
CA THR A 105 -7.23 4.50 -15.33
C THR A 105 -6.11 5.34 -14.73
N LEU A 106 -4.86 4.86 -14.78
CA LEU A 106 -3.70 5.60 -14.30
C LEU A 106 -3.49 6.89 -15.09
N LYS A 107 -3.69 6.85 -16.43
CA LYS A 107 -3.62 8.05 -17.25
C LYS A 107 -4.60 9.12 -16.81
N LYS A 108 -5.87 8.74 -16.58
CA LYS A 108 -6.87 9.69 -16.07
C LYS A 108 -6.47 10.31 -14.73
N ILE A 109 -5.96 9.49 -13.79
CA ILE A 109 -5.49 9.97 -12.50
C ILE A 109 -4.33 10.95 -12.68
N SER A 110 -3.35 10.61 -13.52
CA SER A 110 -2.23 11.48 -13.84
C SER A 110 -2.69 12.81 -14.45
N ASP A 111 -3.60 12.75 -15.42
CA ASP A 111 -4.13 13.94 -16.08
C ASP A 111 -4.91 14.86 -15.12
N TYR A 112 -5.67 14.30 -14.18
CA TYR A 112 -6.30 15.08 -13.13
C TYR A 112 -5.27 15.67 -12.16
N ARG A 113 -4.30 14.87 -11.70
CA ARG A 113 -3.33 15.30 -10.68
C ARG A 113 -2.47 16.47 -11.12
N LYS A 114 -1.98 16.48 -12.35
CA LYS A 114 -1.17 17.59 -12.88
C LYS A 114 -1.91 18.94 -12.92
N ASN A 115 -3.25 18.91 -12.94
CA ASN A 115 -4.07 20.13 -12.91
C ASN A 115 -4.23 20.74 -11.49
N PHE A 116 -3.85 20.01 -10.45
CA PHE A 116 -3.86 20.53 -9.07
C PHE A 116 -2.53 21.23 -8.76
N LYS A 117 -2.44 22.54 -9.01
CA LYS A 117 -1.20 23.36 -8.98
C LYS A 117 -0.35 23.23 -7.71
N ASN A 118 -0.96 22.89 -6.55
CA ASN A 118 -0.28 22.83 -5.26
C ASN A 118 -0.10 21.39 -4.72
N LYS A 119 -0.22 20.38 -5.57
CA LYS A 119 -0.11 18.98 -5.13
C LYS A 119 1.06 18.28 -5.82
N ASN A 120 1.86 17.59 -5.02
CA ASN A 120 2.92 16.71 -5.52
C ASN A 120 2.34 15.57 -6.37
N LYS A 121 3.15 14.97 -7.23
CA LYS A 121 2.79 13.74 -7.96
C LYS A 121 2.29 12.68 -6.98
N ILE A 122 1.33 11.87 -7.42
CA ILE A 122 0.86 10.72 -6.62
C ILE A 122 1.87 9.59 -6.75
N ASN A 123 2.25 8.99 -5.64
CA ASN A 123 3.06 7.77 -5.63
C ASN A 123 2.20 6.54 -5.95
N VAL A 124 2.70 5.67 -6.80
CA VAL A 124 1.92 4.54 -7.33
C VAL A 124 2.68 3.23 -7.18
N CYS A 125 2.00 2.23 -6.62
CA CYS A 125 2.37 0.83 -6.77
C CYS A 125 1.43 0.19 -7.81
N ILE A 126 2.00 -0.59 -8.72
CA ILE A 126 1.23 -1.38 -9.68
C ILE A 126 0.81 -2.67 -8.99
N GLN A 127 -0.49 -2.96 -9.01
CA GLN A 127 -1.01 -4.21 -8.46
C GLN A 127 -0.75 -5.37 -9.41
N VAL A 128 -0.11 -6.42 -8.88
CA VAL A 128 0.26 -7.62 -9.64
C VAL A 128 -0.52 -8.82 -9.14
N ASN A 129 -1.10 -9.58 -10.06
CA ASN A 129 -1.72 -10.87 -9.80
C ASN A 129 -0.66 -11.98 -9.93
N ILE A 130 -0.10 -12.38 -8.81
CA ILE A 130 1.04 -13.32 -8.75
C ILE A 130 0.61 -14.76 -9.11
N ASP A 131 -0.60 -15.13 -8.72
CA ASP A 131 -1.09 -16.50 -8.81
C ASP A 131 -1.94 -16.75 -10.07
N ASN A 132 -2.11 -15.71 -10.93
CA ASN A 132 -2.95 -15.72 -12.13
C ASN A 132 -4.40 -16.17 -11.86
N GLU A 133 -4.96 -15.78 -10.72
CA GLU A 133 -6.36 -16.06 -10.37
C GLU A 133 -7.28 -15.11 -11.15
N GLU A 134 -8.20 -15.65 -11.95
CA GLU A 134 -9.12 -14.84 -12.78
C GLU A 134 -10.01 -13.88 -11.98
N THR A 135 -10.30 -14.23 -10.72
CA THR A 135 -11.18 -13.44 -9.84
C THR A 135 -10.44 -12.31 -9.12
N LYS A 136 -9.11 -12.31 -9.09
CA LYS A 136 -8.32 -11.28 -8.41
C LYS A 136 -7.91 -10.14 -9.34
N SER A 137 -7.96 -8.91 -8.81
CA SER A 137 -7.43 -7.72 -9.48
C SER A 137 -5.90 -7.77 -9.57
N GLY A 138 -5.36 -7.05 -10.53
CA GLY A 138 -3.92 -6.95 -10.77
C GLY A 138 -3.54 -7.40 -12.18
N ILE A 139 -2.44 -6.87 -12.67
CA ILE A 139 -1.89 -7.27 -13.97
C ILE A 139 -1.11 -8.58 -13.84
N ASN A 140 -1.04 -9.35 -14.91
CA ASN A 140 -0.18 -10.52 -14.95
C ASN A 140 1.30 -10.11 -15.01
N LEU A 141 2.19 -11.01 -14.58
CA LEU A 141 3.62 -10.75 -14.51
C LEU A 141 4.26 -10.46 -15.87
N GLN A 142 3.74 -11.08 -16.93
CA GLN A 142 4.27 -10.91 -18.27
C GLN A 142 4.03 -9.49 -18.82
N SER A 143 2.94 -8.86 -18.40
CA SER A 143 2.59 -7.50 -18.81
C SER A 143 3.22 -6.40 -17.94
N LEU A 144 3.82 -6.75 -16.79
CA LEU A 144 4.26 -5.78 -15.77
C LEU A 144 5.30 -4.79 -16.34
N GLU A 145 6.32 -5.28 -17.03
CA GLU A 145 7.38 -4.41 -17.54
C GLU A 145 6.85 -3.47 -18.63
N ASN A 146 6.00 -3.95 -19.51
CA ASN A 146 5.36 -3.11 -20.54
C ASN A 146 4.47 -2.05 -19.89
N PHE A 147 3.71 -2.43 -18.85
CA PHE A 147 2.90 -1.50 -18.09
C PHE A 147 3.75 -0.36 -17.50
N ILE A 148 4.89 -0.69 -16.89
CA ILE A 148 5.80 0.31 -16.33
C ILE A 148 6.33 1.22 -17.45
N LYS A 149 6.81 0.67 -18.57
CA LYS A 149 7.33 1.44 -19.71
C LYS A 149 6.31 2.46 -20.24
N GLU A 150 5.06 2.04 -20.42
CA GLU A 150 4.00 2.91 -20.94
C GLU A 150 3.56 4.00 -19.97
N THR A 151 3.77 3.80 -18.66
CA THR A 151 3.26 4.71 -17.60
C THR A 151 4.35 5.52 -16.92
N TYR A 152 5.62 5.20 -17.15
CA TYR A 152 6.74 5.77 -16.40
C TYR A 152 6.84 7.29 -16.51
N ASP A 153 6.52 7.84 -17.68
CA ASP A 153 6.63 9.27 -17.98
C ASP A 153 5.31 10.04 -17.77
N PHE A 154 4.34 9.46 -17.07
CA PHE A 154 3.11 10.18 -16.76
C PHE A 154 3.36 11.30 -15.74
N ASP A 155 3.07 12.56 -16.12
CA ASP A 155 3.46 13.76 -15.35
C ASP A 155 2.83 13.88 -13.95
N GLY A 156 1.63 13.34 -13.75
CA GLY A 156 0.90 13.47 -12.49
C GLY A 156 1.23 12.39 -11.45
N VAL A 157 2.04 11.39 -11.80
CA VAL A 157 2.31 10.22 -10.95
C VAL A 157 3.80 9.87 -10.90
N ASN A 158 4.20 9.18 -9.85
CA ASN A 158 5.51 8.54 -9.71
C ASN A 158 5.31 7.04 -9.53
N ILE A 159 5.78 6.22 -10.46
CA ILE A 159 5.79 4.77 -10.28
C ILE A 159 6.89 4.44 -9.26
N ARG A 160 6.48 3.97 -8.08
CA ARG A 160 7.37 3.70 -6.94
C ARG A 160 7.62 2.21 -6.75
N GLY A 161 6.74 1.35 -7.26
CA GLY A 161 6.92 -0.07 -7.05
C GLY A 161 5.72 -0.93 -7.42
N ILE A 162 5.65 -2.09 -6.78
CA ILE A 162 4.59 -3.07 -6.98
C ILE A 162 3.88 -3.39 -5.68
N MET A 163 2.62 -3.77 -5.79
CA MET A 163 1.80 -4.30 -4.71
C MET A 163 1.26 -5.67 -5.10
N ALA A 164 1.25 -6.60 -4.16
CA ALA A 164 0.61 -7.89 -4.36
C ALA A 164 -0.15 -8.35 -3.11
N ILE A 165 -1.22 -9.13 -3.36
CA ILE A 165 -1.97 -9.88 -2.36
C ILE A 165 -1.99 -11.33 -2.83
N PRO A 166 -0.99 -12.14 -2.46
CA PRO A 166 -0.95 -13.53 -2.87
C PRO A 166 -2.07 -14.36 -2.25
N MET A 167 -2.20 -15.60 -2.71
CA MET A 167 -3.09 -16.57 -2.08
C MET A 167 -2.66 -16.81 -0.64
N TYR A 168 -3.64 -16.90 0.25
CA TYR A 168 -3.39 -17.21 1.66
C TYR A 168 -2.77 -18.61 1.78
N THR A 169 -1.76 -18.71 2.64
CA THR A 169 -1.15 -19.98 3.02
C THR A 169 -0.93 -20.01 4.54
N ASP A 170 -1.06 -21.19 5.14
CA ASP A 170 -1.07 -21.34 6.60
C ASP A 170 0.33 -21.35 7.24
N THR A 171 1.40 -21.62 6.45
CA THR A 171 2.73 -21.78 7.00
C THR A 171 3.65 -20.62 6.64
N TYR A 172 4.49 -20.22 7.60
CA TYR A 172 5.53 -19.20 7.39
C TYR A 172 6.42 -19.53 6.17
N GLU A 173 6.80 -20.78 5.99
CA GLU A 173 7.66 -21.18 4.87
C GLU A 173 7.00 -20.96 3.51
N SER A 174 5.73 -21.31 3.38
CA SER A 174 4.97 -21.10 2.14
C SER A 174 4.77 -19.61 1.86
N GLN A 175 4.44 -18.82 2.89
CA GLN A 175 4.35 -17.36 2.81
C GLN A 175 5.68 -16.77 2.35
N TYR A 176 6.78 -17.14 3.02
CA TYR A 176 8.11 -16.65 2.70
C TYR A 176 8.54 -16.98 1.25
N LYS A 177 8.32 -18.22 0.80
CA LYS A 177 8.59 -18.62 -0.60
C LYS A 177 7.84 -17.76 -1.60
N THR A 178 6.55 -17.50 -1.33
CA THR A 178 5.72 -16.65 -2.18
C THR A 178 6.25 -15.22 -2.21
N PHE A 179 6.59 -14.65 -1.06
CA PHE A 179 7.10 -13.29 -0.98
C PHE A 179 8.49 -13.13 -1.61
N ILE A 180 9.38 -14.11 -1.48
CA ILE A 180 10.68 -14.14 -2.18
C ILE A 180 10.48 -14.14 -3.71
N ARG A 181 9.50 -14.88 -4.23
CA ARG A 181 9.18 -14.85 -5.67
C ARG A 181 8.79 -13.43 -6.12
N ILE A 182 7.97 -12.74 -5.33
CA ILE A 182 7.56 -11.35 -5.61
C ILE A 182 8.77 -10.40 -5.52
N LYS A 183 9.60 -10.57 -4.49
CA LYS A 183 10.83 -9.78 -4.30
C LYS A 183 11.78 -9.91 -5.48
N ASN A 184 12.00 -11.13 -5.98
CA ASN A 184 12.86 -11.36 -7.14
C ASN A 184 12.35 -10.65 -8.40
N ILE A 185 11.03 -10.57 -8.60
CA ILE A 185 10.44 -9.81 -9.69
C ILE A 185 10.73 -8.31 -9.52
N PHE A 186 10.53 -7.80 -8.31
CA PHE A 186 10.84 -6.41 -7.99
C PHE A 186 12.32 -6.09 -8.22
N ASP A 187 13.24 -6.93 -7.74
CA ASP A 187 14.68 -6.74 -7.91
C ASP A 187 15.11 -6.77 -9.37
N ASN A 188 14.52 -7.66 -10.16
CA ASN A 188 14.78 -7.70 -11.60
C ASN A 188 14.40 -6.37 -12.28
N LEU A 189 13.29 -5.75 -11.90
CA LEU A 189 12.92 -4.43 -12.42
C LEU A 189 13.91 -3.34 -11.99
N VAL A 190 14.32 -3.34 -10.72
CA VAL A 190 15.34 -2.40 -10.21
C VAL A 190 16.67 -2.58 -10.96
N ASN A 191 17.11 -3.82 -11.16
CA ASN A 191 18.34 -4.14 -11.88
C ASN A 191 18.29 -3.73 -13.38
N LYS A 192 17.09 -3.65 -13.96
CA LYS A 192 16.87 -3.09 -15.31
C LYS A 192 16.90 -1.56 -15.35
N GLY A 193 17.10 -0.88 -14.22
CA GLY A 193 17.25 0.56 -14.13
C GLY A 193 15.96 1.32 -13.78
N TYR A 194 14.83 0.64 -13.51
CA TYR A 194 13.63 1.32 -13.02
C TYR A 194 13.86 1.82 -11.60
N LYS A 195 13.53 3.09 -11.33
CA LYS A 195 13.69 3.73 -10.01
C LYS A 195 12.54 3.33 -9.07
N LEU A 196 12.51 2.06 -8.69
CA LEU A 196 11.51 1.51 -7.78
C LEU A 196 12.11 1.33 -6.38
N ASP A 197 11.35 1.68 -5.36
CA ASP A 197 11.78 1.60 -3.95
C ASP A 197 10.71 1.01 -3.02
N THR A 198 9.51 0.75 -3.54
CA THR A 198 8.38 0.32 -2.73
C THR A 198 7.89 -1.06 -3.15
N LEU A 199 8.03 -2.02 -2.25
CA LEU A 199 7.46 -3.36 -2.34
C LEU A 199 6.36 -3.48 -1.28
N SER A 200 5.10 -3.30 -1.69
CA SER A 200 3.92 -3.31 -0.80
C SER A 200 3.34 -4.72 -0.72
N ILE A 201 3.83 -5.52 0.22
CA ILE A 201 3.40 -6.89 0.50
C ILE A 201 3.38 -7.16 2.00
N GLY A 202 2.53 -8.09 2.45
CA GLY A 202 2.36 -8.44 3.85
C GLY A 202 1.18 -7.73 4.51
N MET A 203 0.40 -8.50 5.27
CA MET A 203 -0.77 -8.09 6.03
C MET A 203 -0.69 -8.64 7.46
N SER A 204 -1.71 -8.45 8.28
CA SER A 204 -1.72 -8.84 9.71
C SER A 204 -1.32 -10.30 9.97
N SER A 205 -1.59 -11.22 9.04
CA SER A 205 -1.32 -12.66 9.21
C SER A 205 0.02 -13.13 8.68
N ASP A 206 0.74 -12.32 7.88
CA ASP A 206 1.91 -12.77 7.12
C ASP A 206 3.02 -11.72 6.96
N TYR A 207 2.88 -10.56 7.67
CA TYR A 207 3.88 -9.48 7.55
C TYR A 207 5.28 -9.89 8.02
N ASP A 208 5.40 -10.87 8.90
CA ASP A 208 6.69 -11.40 9.37
C ASP A 208 7.48 -12.00 8.22
N ALA A 209 6.85 -12.90 7.47
CA ALA A 209 7.42 -13.53 6.29
C ALA A 209 7.67 -12.49 5.17
N ALA A 210 6.77 -11.53 5.01
CA ALA A 210 6.92 -10.46 4.02
C ALA A 210 8.13 -9.56 4.32
N ILE A 211 8.34 -9.16 5.57
CA ILE A 211 9.50 -8.35 5.99
C ILE A 211 10.80 -9.14 5.80
N ALA A 212 10.82 -10.40 6.21
CA ALA A 212 11.99 -11.27 6.01
C ALA A 212 12.31 -11.44 4.53
N ALA A 213 11.31 -11.48 3.66
CA ALA A 213 11.46 -11.57 2.21
C ALA A 213 11.83 -10.23 1.53
N GLY A 214 11.80 -9.10 2.25
CA GLY A 214 12.23 -7.81 1.71
C GLY A 214 11.10 -6.80 1.44
N SER A 215 9.89 -6.99 1.98
CA SER A 215 8.82 -5.97 1.95
C SER A 215 9.34 -4.63 2.45
N THR A 216 8.97 -3.53 1.79
CA THR A 216 9.28 -2.17 2.25
C THR A 216 8.05 -1.44 2.80
N LEU A 217 6.87 -2.04 2.62
CA LEU A 217 5.62 -1.50 3.17
C LEU A 217 4.66 -2.65 3.49
N VAL A 218 4.21 -2.71 4.75
CA VAL A 218 3.22 -3.68 5.24
C VAL A 218 1.89 -3.00 5.54
N ARG A 219 0.78 -3.71 5.31
CA ARG A 219 -0.59 -3.19 5.43
C ARG A 219 -1.33 -3.91 6.55
N ILE A 220 -1.43 -3.29 7.71
CA ILE A 220 -1.96 -3.91 8.92
C ILE A 220 -3.25 -3.21 9.35
N GLY A 221 -4.33 -3.98 9.44
CA GLY A 221 -5.64 -3.49 9.89
C GLY A 221 -6.09 -4.16 11.18
N THR A 222 -6.44 -5.43 11.11
CA THR A 222 -7.03 -6.18 12.24
C THR A 222 -6.17 -6.17 13.50
N SER A 223 -4.87 -6.28 13.38
CA SER A 223 -3.95 -6.24 14.52
C SER A 223 -3.87 -4.85 15.19
N ILE A 224 -4.26 -3.78 14.50
CA ILE A 224 -4.31 -2.42 15.05
C ILE A 224 -5.70 -2.13 15.63
N PHE A 225 -6.74 -2.25 14.79
CA PHE A 225 -8.07 -1.76 15.06
C PHE A 225 -9.07 -2.86 15.49
N GLY A 226 -8.62 -4.11 15.60
CA GLY A 226 -9.48 -5.25 15.87
C GLY A 226 -10.32 -5.69 14.67
N GLU A 227 -11.11 -6.73 14.88
CA GLU A 227 -12.04 -7.25 13.88
C GLU A 227 -13.10 -6.23 13.49
N ARG A 228 -13.71 -6.43 12.32
CA ARG A 228 -14.81 -5.59 11.88
C ARG A 228 -16.04 -5.89 12.74
N GLN A 229 -16.64 -4.85 13.28
CA GLN A 229 -18.01 -4.98 13.80
C GLN A 229 -18.92 -5.25 12.59
N LYS A 230 -19.67 -6.35 12.66
CA LYS A 230 -20.66 -6.74 11.63
C LYS A 230 -21.88 -5.84 11.70
#